data_f71c79f557dc03fbe7dae252e40a07b4
#
_entry.id   f71c79f557dc03fbe7dae252e40a07b4
#
_cell.length_a   1.000
_cell.length_b   1.000
_cell.length_c   1.000
_cell.angle_alpha   90.00
_cell.angle_beta   90.00
_cell.angle_gamma   90.00
#
_symmetry.space_group_name_H-M   'P 1'
#
loop_
_entity.id
_entity.type
_entity.pdbx_description
1 polymer ?
#
loop_
_entity_poly.entity_id
_entity_poly.type
_entity_poly.pdbx_seq_one_letter_code
_entity_poly.pdbx_strand_id
1 'polypeptide(L)'
;MEYHVRSARLTDVDAAIRILMRDPADPDQQRQDADRLRTLLFMPSATVVVAEVEREVIGIGVLSIRPSVRSGPFIGVIDELGVAAEAGRSGSAAPASDAAQLKGLGASILEHLVTSARNKGCTRVDVTDPLATAEPALLKRAGFARRGALLSRATG
;
A
#
# COMPACT_ATOMS: atom_id res chain seq x y z
N MET A 1 15.97 6.47 12.76
CA MET A 1 15.69 5.34 11.85
C MET A 1 15.59 5.89 10.43
N GLU A 2 16.50 5.52 9.60
CA GLU A 2 16.55 6.00 8.24
C GLU A 2 15.93 4.94 7.31
N TYR A 3 14.91 5.31 6.55
CA TYR A 3 14.24 4.41 5.63
C TYR A 3 14.23 5.02 4.23
N HIS A 4 14.10 4.17 3.23
CA HIS A 4 13.83 4.64 1.86
C HIS A 4 12.75 3.81 1.19
N VAL A 5 12.02 4.48 0.29
CA VAL A 5 10.96 3.87 -0.51
C VAL A 5 11.50 3.56 -1.90
N ARG A 6 11.30 2.34 -2.35
CA ARG A 6 11.78 1.86 -3.66
C ARG A 6 10.78 0.94 -4.31
N SER A 7 10.95 0.67 -5.58
CA SER A 7 10.16 -0.35 -6.27
C SER A 7 10.38 -1.72 -5.64
N ALA A 8 9.31 -2.48 -5.51
CA ALA A 8 9.36 -3.83 -4.98
C ALA A 8 10.04 -4.80 -5.96
N ARG A 9 10.67 -5.82 -5.40
CA ARG A 9 11.32 -6.91 -6.13
C ARG A 9 10.66 -8.23 -5.75
N LEU A 10 10.91 -9.28 -6.54
CA LEU A 10 10.39 -10.62 -6.23
C LEU A 10 10.82 -11.11 -4.84
N THR A 11 12.01 -10.74 -4.40
CA THR A 11 12.53 -11.11 -3.07
C THR A 11 11.80 -10.42 -1.91
N ASP A 12 11.02 -9.37 -2.19
CA ASP A 12 10.27 -8.65 -1.16
C ASP A 12 8.88 -9.23 -0.89
N VAL A 13 8.38 -10.11 -1.76
CA VAL A 13 6.98 -10.56 -1.74
C VAL A 13 6.58 -11.17 -0.41
N ASP A 14 7.36 -12.07 0.14
CA ASP A 14 7.00 -12.76 1.38
C ASP A 14 6.93 -11.79 2.57
N ALA A 15 7.89 -10.87 2.66
CA ALA A 15 7.87 -9.84 3.70
C ALA A 15 6.68 -8.88 3.55
N ALA A 16 6.38 -8.46 2.31
CA ALA A 16 5.25 -7.59 2.03
C ALA A 16 3.91 -8.23 2.38
N ILE A 17 3.73 -9.51 2.04
CA ILE A 17 2.50 -10.23 2.36
C ILE A 17 2.33 -10.38 3.87
N ARG A 18 3.39 -10.64 4.61
CA ARG A 18 3.31 -10.67 6.09
C ARG A 18 2.83 -9.34 6.68
N ILE A 19 3.22 -8.22 6.07
CA ILE A 19 2.77 -6.89 6.50
C ILE A 19 1.27 -6.69 6.20
N LEU A 20 0.80 -7.16 5.05
CA LEU A 20 -0.58 -6.99 4.62
C LEU A 20 -1.55 -7.99 5.26
N MET A 21 -1.05 -9.11 5.76
CA MET A 21 -1.90 -10.16 6.32
C MET A 21 -2.58 -9.73 7.61
N ARG A 22 -3.87 -9.97 7.66
CA ARG A 22 -4.70 -9.75 8.84
C ARG A 22 -4.81 -11.01 9.71
N ASP A 23 -4.74 -12.18 9.08
CA ASP A 23 -4.78 -13.48 9.76
C ASP A 23 -3.54 -14.29 9.37
N PRO A 24 -2.49 -14.29 10.20
CA PRO A 24 -1.27 -15.04 9.91
C PRO A 24 -1.43 -16.55 10.04
N ALA A 25 -2.60 -17.05 10.46
CA ALA A 25 -2.81 -18.48 10.70
C ALA A 25 -3.18 -19.28 9.45
N ASP A 26 -3.47 -18.62 8.32
CA ASP A 26 -3.84 -19.32 7.07
C ASP A 26 -2.69 -19.30 6.05
N PRO A 27 -1.86 -20.37 6.00
CA PRO A 27 -0.75 -20.44 5.06
C PRO A 27 -1.20 -20.59 3.60
N ASP A 28 -2.38 -21.11 3.31
CA ASP A 28 -2.89 -21.23 1.95
C ASP A 28 -3.30 -19.87 1.41
N GLN A 29 -3.96 -19.07 2.20
CA GLN A 29 -4.29 -17.69 1.86
C GLN A 29 -3.01 -16.89 1.63
N GLN A 30 -2.02 -17.06 2.48
CA GLN A 30 -0.72 -16.39 2.34
C GLN A 30 -0.06 -16.70 1.00
N ARG A 31 -0.06 -17.96 0.59
CA ARG A 31 0.52 -18.38 -0.70
C ARG A 31 -0.23 -17.77 -1.87
N GLN A 32 -1.56 -17.77 -1.82
CA GLN A 32 -2.39 -17.18 -2.87
C GLN A 32 -2.14 -15.68 -2.99
N ASP A 33 -2.07 -14.97 -1.88
CA ASP A 33 -1.79 -13.53 -1.87
C ASP A 33 -0.39 -13.23 -2.39
N ALA A 34 0.60 -14.05 -2.02
CA ALA A 34 1.96 -13.92 -2.54
C ALA A 34 2.01 -14.12 -4.05
N ASP A 35 1.28 -15.11 -4.58
CA ASP A 35 1.20 -15.35 -6.03
C ASP A 35 0.54 -14.19 -6.76
N ARG A 36 -0.52 -13.60 -6.19
CA ARG A 36 -1.17 -12.42 -6.74
C ARG A 36 -0.23 -11.22 -6.75
N LEU A 37 0.53 -11.02 -5.68
CA LEU A 37 1.49 -9.93 -5.61
C LEU A 37 2.62 -10.10 -6.62
N ARG A 38 3.13 -11.33 -6.80
CA ARG A 38 4.12 -11.64 -7.84
C ARG A 38 3.60 -11.26 -9.22
N THR A 39 2.34 -11.59 -9.51
CA THR A 39 1.70 -11.21 -10.78
C THR A 39 1.67 -9.69 -10.96
N LEU A 40 1.31 -8.95 -9.92
CA LEU A 40 1.28 -7.47 -9.98
C LEU A 40 2.64 -6.86 -10.30
N LEU A 41 3.73 -7.47 -9.83
CA LEU A 41 5.08 -6.95 -10.11
C LEU A 41 5.42 -6.92 -11.60
N PHE A 42 4.77 -7.74 -12.41
CA PHE A 42 4.98 -7.81 -13.85
C PHE A 42 3.92 -7.05 -14.66
N MET A 43 2.93 -6.47 -14.02
CA MET A 43 1.87 -5.73 -14.71
C MET A 43 2.27 -4.26 -14.91
N PRO A 44 2.28 -3.76 -16.17
CA PRO A 44 2.61 -2.35 -16.41
C PRO A 44 1.64 -1.36 -15.75
N SER A 45 0.40 -1.79 -15.52
CA SER A 45 -0.64 -0.97 -14.88
C SER A 45 -0.55 -0.95 -13.35
N ALA A 46 0.37 -1.69 -12.76
CA ALA A 46 0.56 -1.73 -11.32
C ALA A 46 1.90 -1.10 -10.93
N THR A 47 1.91 -0.42 -9.80
CA THR A 47 3.12 0.09 -9.16
C THR A 47 3.14 -0.46 -7.74
N VAL A 48 4.15 -1.24 -7.43
CA VAL A 48 4.35 -1.79 -6.09
C VAL A 48 5.62 -1.22 -5.52
N VAL A 49 5.51 -0.59 -4.36
CA VAL A 49 6.66 -0.02 -3.66
C VAL A 49 6.79 -0.62 -2.27
N VAL A 50 8.00 -0.69 -1.79
CA VAL A 50 8.30 -1.11 -0.41
C VAL A 50 9.12 -0.03 0.26
N ALA A 51 8.98 0.05 1.57
CA ALA A 51 9.87 0.85 2.41
C ALA A 51 10.83 -0.09 3.13
N GLU A 52 12.10 0.26 3.11
CA GLU A 52 13.18 -0.58 3.62
C GLU A 52 14.01 0.18 4.64
N VAL A 53 14.34 -0.49 5.73
CA VAL A 53 15.30 -0.04 6.75
C VAL A 53 16.29 -1.18 6.97
N GLU A 54 17.58 -0.90 6.84
CA GLU A 54 18.64 -1.89 7.09
C GLU A 54 18.40 -3.23 6.39
N ARG A 55 17.94 -3.18 5.13
CA ARG A 55 17.60 -4.33 4.29
C ARG A 55 16.34 -5.10 4.71
N GLU A 56 15.61 -4.59 5.70
CA GLU A 56 14.35 -5.16 6.12
C GLU A 56 13.19 -4.37 5.51
N VAL A 57 12.23 -5.07 4.89
CA VAL A 57 11.01 -4.45 4.37
C VAL A 57 10.06 -4.19 5.54
N ILE A 58 9.72 -2.93 5.74
CA ILE A 58 8.85 -2.49 6.83
C ILE A 58 7.57 -1.81 6.36
N GLY A 59 7.38 -1.66 5.08
CA GLY A 59 6.16 -1.09 4.52
C GLY A 59 5.97 -1.49 3.07
N ILE A 60 4.71 -1.40 2.63
CA ILE A 60 4.33 -1.72 1.25
C ILE A 60 3.19 -0.82 0.81
N GLY A 61 3.18 -0.44 -0.47
CA GLY A 61 2.08 0.24 -1.11
C GLY A 61 1.83 -0.33 -2.49
N VAL A 62 0.56 -0.42 -2.88
CA VAL A 62 0.15 -0.91 -4.19
C VAL A 62 -0.78 0.09 -4.86
N LEU A 63 -0.39 0.54 -6.04
CA LEU A 63 -1.14 1.43 -6.90
C LEU A 63 -1.48 0.69 -8.19
N SER A 64 -2.74 0.75 -8.58
CA SER A 64 -3.21 0.29 -9.88
C SER A 64 -3.60 1.49 -10.73
N ILE A 65 -3.30 1.45 -12.02
CA ILE A 65 -3.62 2.53 -12.97
C ILE A 65 -4.57 1.99 -14.01
N ARG A 66 -5.66 2.70 -14.24
CA ARG A 66 -6.62 2.35 -15.26
C ARG A 66 -6.90 3.53 -16.20
N PRO A 67 -7.19 3.26 -17.48
CA PRO A 67 -7.64 4.30 -18.38
C PRO A 67 -9.02 4.81 -17.96
N SER A 68 -9.28 6.07 -18.28
CA SER A 68 -10.56 6.70 -17.99
C SER A 68 -11.05 7.45 -19.23
N VAL A 69 -12.37 7.36 -19.49
CA VAL A 69 -12.98 8.08 -20.61
C VAL A 69 -13.26 9.54 -20.24
N ARG A 70 -13.71 9.79 -19.02
CA ARG A 70 -14.24 11.10 -18.62
C ARG A 70 -13.40 11.87 -17.62
N SER A 71 -12.50 11.21 -16.92
CA SER A 71 -11.72 11.82 -15.83
C SER A 71 -10.27 12.10 -16.22
N GLY A 72 -9.96 12.13 -17.51
CA GLY A 72 -8.61 12.29 -18.04
C GLY A 72 -8.08 10.97 -18.56
N PRO A 73 -6.80 10.88 -19.01
CA PRO A 73 -6.31 9.67 -19.64
C PRO A 73 -6.26 8.48 -18.67
N PHE A 74 -5.91 8.72 -17.40
CA PHE A 74 -5.75 7.65 -16.41
C PHE A 74 -6.19 8.10 -15.01
N ILE A 75 -6.62 7.11 -14.23
CA ILE A 75 -6.91 7.25 -12.79
C ILE A 75 -6.07 6.21 -12.06
N GLY A 76 -5.44 6.62 -10.97
CA GLY A 76 -4.77 5.71 -10.06
C GLY A 76 -5.69 5.27 -8.93
N VAL A 77 -5.53 4.04 -8.47
CA VAL A 77 -6.23 3.50 -7.31
C VAL A 77 -5.22 2.87 -6.37
N ILE A 78 -5.17 3.36 -5.13
CA ILE A 78 -4.34 2.74 -4.11
C ILE A 78 -5.17 1.63 -3.46
N ASP A 79 -4.76 0.39 -3.70
CA ASP A 79 -5.45 -0.80 -3.22
C ASP A 79 -4.95 -1.25 -1.86
N GLU A 80 -3.65 -1.11 -1.63
CA GLU A 80 -3.00 -1.59 -0.42
C GLU A 80 -1.99 -0.59 0.10
N LEU A 81 -1.96 -0.46 1.41
CA LEU A 81 -0.93 0.25 2.15
C LEU A 81 -0.78 -0.45 3.49
N GLY A 82 0.42 -0.90 3.78
CA GLY A 82 0.71 -1.52 5.06
C GLY A 82 2.06 -1.08 5.59
N VAL A 83 2.13 -0.95 6.90
CA VAL A 83 3.38 -0.67 7.62
C VAL A 83 3.53 -1.75 8.67
N ALA A 84 4.75 -2.25 8.86
CA ALA A 84 5.02 -3.29 9.82
C ALA A 84 4.52 -2.88 11.20
N ALA A 85 3.61 -3.71 11.75
CA ALA A 85 3.13 -3.49 13.10
C ALA A 85 4.26 -3.74 14.09
N GLU A 86 4.24 -3.01 15.17
CA GLU A 86 5.21 -3.14 16.27
C GLU A 86 5.32 -4.57 16.78
N ALA A 87 4.22 -5.33 16.72
CA ALA A 87 4.16 -6.73 17.11
C ALA A 87 5.09 -7.65 16.31
N GLY A 88 5.53 -7.26 15.12
CA GLY A 88 6.56 -7.99 14.36
C GLY A 88 7.95 -7.86 14.94
N ARG A 89 8.15 -7.00 15.92
CA ARG A 89 9.42 -6.75 16.57
C ARG A 89 9.42 -7.26 18.00
N SER A 90 9.60 -8.56 18.17
CA SER A 90 9.89 -9.22 19.46
C SER A 90 9.06 -8.77 20.68
N GLY A 91 7.77 -8.49 20.52
CA GLY A 91 6.83 -8.39 21.64
C GLY A 91 6.98 -7.20 22.59
N SER A 92 7.83 -6.24 22.30
CA SER A 92 7.89 -5.00 23.08
C SER A 92 7.13 -3.89 22.38
N ALA A 93 6.35 -3.13 23.13
CA ALA A 93 5.72 -1.92 22.61
C ALA A 93 6.81 -0.98 22.10
N ALA A 94 6.69 -0.52 20.86
CA ALA A 94 7.64 0.45 20.31
C ALA A 94 7.59 1.74 21.13
N PRO A 95 8.73 2.42 21.32
CA PRO A 95 8.72 3.75 21.87
C PRO A 95 7.80 4.68 21.07
N ALA A 96 7.21 5.68 21.72
CA ALA A 96 6.33 6.64 21.05
C ALA A 96 6.99 7.31 19.83
N SER A 97 8.32 7.45 19.85
CA SER A 97 9.09 7.94 18.69
C SER A 97 9.02 7.01 17.50
N ASP A 98 9.01 5.69 17.70
CA ASP A 98 8.92 4.71 16.60
C ASP A 98 7.51 4.65 16.03
N ALA A 99 6.48 4.78 16.87
CA ALA A 99 5.09 4.88 16.39
C ALA A 99 4.89 6.11 15.50
N ALA A 100 5.46 7.25 15.88
CA ALA A 100 5.43 8.46 15.05
C ALA A 100 6.19 8.30 13.74
N GLN A 101 7.32 7.60 13.75
CA GLN A 101 8.09 7.29 12.54
C GLN A 101 7.33 6.34 11.62
N LEU A 102 6.62 5.35 12.16
CA LEU A 102 5.79 4.44 11.37
C LEU A 102 4.62 5.16 10.71
N LYS A 103 4.01 6.15 11.38
CA LYS A 103 2.99 7.02 10.78
C LYS A 103 3.59 7.87 9.66
N GLY A 104 4.77 8.42 9.86
CA GLY A 104 5.51 9.15 8.83
C GLY A 104 5.86 8.28 7.64
N LEU A 105 6.13 7.01 7.86
CA LEU A 105 6.42 6.03 6.82
C LEU A 105 5.20 5.80 5.93
N GLY A 106 4.02 5.63 6.51
CA GLY A 106 2.77 5.50 5.75
C GLY A 106 2.53 6.71 4.85
N ALA A 107 2.73 7.91 5.38
CA ALA A 107 2.62 9.14 4.60
C ALA A 107 3.65 9.20 3.46
N SER A 108 4.88 8.76 3.70
CA SER A 108 5.92 8.72 2.66
C SER A 108 5.59 7.74 1.54
N ILE A 109 5.06 6.58 1.87
CA ILE A 109 4.62 5.61 0.86
C ILE A 109 3.47 6.19 0.03
N LEU A 110 2.48 6.81 0.67
CA LEU A 110 1.38 7.47 -0.04
C LEU A 110 1.88 8.54 -1.00
N GLU A 111 2.77 9.42 -0.56
CA GLU A 111 3.34 10.47 -1.42
C GLU A 111 4.11 9.88 -2.59
N HIS A 112 4.84 8.81 -2.37
CA HIS A 112 5.56 8.11 -3.45
C HIS A 112 4.59 7.56 -4.48
N LEU A 113 3.48 6.94 -4.05
CA LEU A 113 2.46 6.41 -4.95
C LEU A 113 1.73 7.53 -5.72
N VAL A 114 1.37 8.62 -5.06
CA VAL A 114 0.73 9.77 -5.70
C VAL A 114 1.65 10.39 -6.75
N THR A 115 2.91 10.56 -6.43
CA THR A 115 3.92 11.07 -7.38
C THR A 115 4.09 10.14 -8.57
N SER A 116 4.15 8.84 -8.34
CA SER A 116 4.20 7.84 -9.40
C SER A 116 2.98 7.91 -10.31
N ALA A 117 1.78 8.01 -9.73
CA ALA A 117 0.54 8.16 -10.48
C ALA A 117 0.56 9.43 -11.35
N ARG A 118 0.97 10.55 -10.79
CA ARG A 118 1.10 11.82 -11.52
C ARG A 118 2.05 11.67 -12.71
N ASN A 119 3.21 11.07 -12.49
CA ASN A 119 4.21 10.89 -13.55
C ASN A 119 3.73 9.96 -14.66
N LYS A 120 2.78 9.08 -14.36
CA LYS A 120 2.17 8.15 -15.33
C LYS A 120 0.90 8.72 -15.98
N GLY A 121 0.57 9.96 -15.73
CA GLY A 121 -0.54 10.65 -16.39
C GLY A 121 -1.89 10.55 -15.68
N CYS A 122 -1.92 10.09 -14.43
CA CYS A 122 -3.14 10.08 -13.65
C CYS A 122 -3.57 11.50 -13.26
N THR A 123 -4.85 11.79 -13.44
CA THR A 123 -5.44 13.08 -13.04
C THR A 123 -6.00 13.04 -11.63
N ARG A 124 -6.18 11.85 -11.09
CA ARG A 124 -6.74 11.63 -9.77
C ARG A 124 -6.21 10.30 -9.22
N VAL A 125 -6.12 10.22 -7.91
CA VAL A 125 -5.83 8.96 -7.19
C VAL A 125 -6.95 8.72 -6.20
N ASP A 126 -7.56 7.56 -6.30
CA ASP A 126 -8.61 7.10 -5.40
C ASP A 126 -8.04 6.07 -4.42
N VAL A 127 -8.66 5.95 -3.26
CA VAL A 127 -8.32 4.93 -2.26
C VAL A 127 -9.56 4.09 -2.01
N THR A 128 -9.40 2.78 -2.01
CA THR A 128 -10.50 1.83 -1.78
C THR A 128 -10.49 1.28 -0.36
N ASP A 129 -11.64 0.69 0.05
CA ASP A 129 -11.67 -0.10 1.27
C ASP A 129 -10.87 -1.41 1.10
N PRO A 130 -10.28 -1.92 2.16
CA PRO A 130 -10.44 -1.50 3.55
C PRO A 130 -9.56 -0.33 3.97
N LEU A 131 -8.62 0.11 3.15
CA LEU A 131 -7.68 1.18 3.52
C LEU A 131 -8.40 2.49 3.83
N ALA A 132 -9.39 2.87 3.02
CA ALA A 132 -10.14 4.11 3.20
C ALA A 132 -10.81 4.19 4.57
N THR A 133 -11.28 3.07 5.09
CA THR A 133 -11.93 2.99 6.42
C THR A 133 -10.92 2.82 7.54
N ALA A 134 -9.81 2.11 7.30
CA ALA A 134 -8.83 1.78 8.34
C ALA A 134 -7.96 2.97 8.76
N GLU A 135 -7.65 3.88 7.83
CA GLU A 135 -6.68 4.96 8.04
C GLU A 135 -7.22 6.35 7.66
N PRO A 136 -8.40 6.76 8.19
CA PRO A 136 -9.02 8.01 7.76
C PRO A 136 -8.19 9.26 8.10
N ALA A 137 -7.51 9.27 9.23
CA ALA A 137 -6.69 10.41 9.65
C ALA A 137 -5.45 10.59 8.76
N LEU A 138 -4.80 9.48 8.41
CA LEU A 138 -3.64 9.49 7.52
C LEU A 138 -4.03 10.00 6.13
N LEU A 139 -5.13 9.49 5.59
CA LEU A 139 -5.61 9.87 4.25
C LEU A 139 -6.03 11.33 4.22
N LYS A 140 -6.73 11.81 5.24
CA LYS A 140 -7.12 13.21 5.33
C LYS A 140 -5.91 14.14 5.35
N ARG A 141 -4.88 13.81 6.13
CA ARG A 141 -3.64 14.61 6.18
C ARG A 141 -2.90 14.60 4.85
N ALA A 142 -3.01 13.50 4.09
CA ALA A 142 -2.41 13.39 2.75
C ALA A 142 -3.25 14.06 1.66
N GLY A 143 -4.35 14.74 2.00
CA GLY A 143 -5.17 15.49 1.07
C GLY A 143 -6.31 14.71 0.42
N PHE A 144 -6.57 13.49 0.87
CA PHE A 144 -7.70 12.71 0.36
C PHE A 144 -9.01 13.16 1.00
N ALA A 145 -10.06 13.24 0.19
CA ALA A 145 -11.39 13.63 0.61
C ALA A 145 -12.43 12.68 0.01
N ARG A 146 -13.52 12.47 0.71
CA ARG A 146 -14.62 11.65 0.19
C ARG A 146 -15.24 12.30 -1.03
N ARG A 147 -15.41 11.53 -2.13
CA ARG A 147 -15.99 12.02 -3.38
C ARG A 147 -17.26 11.32 -3.81
N GLY A 148 -17.72 10.33 -3.10
CA GLY A 148 -18.91 9.59 -3.46
C GLY A 148 -19.00 8.26 -2.73
N ALA A 149 -19.93 7.42 -3.18
CA ALA A 149 -20.14 6.08 -2.64
C ALA A 149 -19.48 5.04 -3.55
N LEU A 150 -18.91 4.01 -2.93
CA LEU A 150 -18.47 2.81 -3.63
C LEU A 150 -19.56 1.76 -3.51
N LEU A 151 -20.01 1.21 -4.63
CA LEU A 151 -20.97 0.12 -4.69
C LEU A 151 -20.25 -1.12 -5.20
N SER A 152 -20.42 -2.24 -4.55
CA SER A 152 -19.80 -3.50 -4.94
C SER A 152 -20.81 -4.62 -5.03
N ARG A 153 -20.60 -5.52 -5.98
CA ARG A 153 -21.40 -6.72 -6.16
C ARG A 153 -20.48 -7.90 -6.43
N ALA A 154 -20.65 -8.98 -5.68
CA ALA A 154 -19.95 -10.23 -5.98
C ALA A 154 -20.45 -10.80 -7.32
N THR A 155 -19.57 -11.44 -8.09
CA THR A 155 -19.86 -11.94 -9.43
C THR A 155 -20.03 -13.45 -9.51
N GLY A 156 -19.86 -14.14 -8.42
CA GLY A 156 -20.01 -15.60 -8.38
C GLY A 156 -20.43 -16.12 -7.04
#